data_8b7f286bdf809fd02caf39cc2e063ff5
#
_entry.id   8b7f286bdf809fd02caf39cc2e063ff5
#
_cell.length_a   1.000
_cell.length_b   1.000
_cell.length_c   1.000
_cell.angle_alpha   90.00
_cell.angle_beta   90.00
_cell.angle_gamma   90.00
#
_symmetry.space_group_name_H-M   'P 1'
#
loop_
_entity.id
_entity.type
_entity.pdbx_description
1 polymer ?
#
loop_
_entity_poly.entity_id
_entity_poly.type
_entity_poly.pdbx_seq_one_letter_code
_entity_poly.pdbx_strand_id
1 'polypeptide(L)'
;MDRRARGLLTGLFFTGCLLILGLGVPLHDAAAVSDLFAALRVTRVATGSPIASFDLKNLEGETVRSMELAGKVVLLNFWATWCGPCKGEMPSLARLQSQFDPTQFQVVTITTDMHPQGIKQFLQHLGIDLPVLFDEREDVSRSFMVRGLPTTVLITQDGRAVGRAVGPRAWDSEESVALVRHVLEGMK
;
A
#
# COMPACT_ATOMS: atom_id res chain seq x y z
N MET A 1 55.93 65.44 -36.89
CA MET A 1 56.09 64.41 -37.93
C MET A 1 55.77 63.05 -37.21
N ASP A 2 54.72 62.60 -37.44
CA ASP A 2 54.15 61.56 -38.29
C ASP A 2 53.80 60.27 -37.56
N ARG A 3 52.57 59.98 -37.68
CA ARG A 3 51.84 58.75 -38.03
C ARG A 3 51.76 57.60 -37.03
N ARG A 4 50.58 57.41 -36.54
CA ARG A 4 49.59 56.32 -36.82
C ARG A 4 50.05 54.86 -36.51
N ALA A 5 49.39 54.25 -35.58
CA ALA A 5 48.74 52.92 -35.85
C ALA A 5 47.67 52.61 -34.85
N ARG A 6 46.51 52.41 -35.39
CA ARG A 6 45.27 51.87 -34.71
C ARG A 6 45.48 50.40 -34.51
N GLY A 7 45.32 49.92 -33.26
CA GLY A 7 45.23 48.53 -32.93
C GLY A 7 43.84 48.25 -32.33
N LEU A 8 43.02 47.59 -33.12
CA LEU A 8 41.70 47.13 -32.78
C LEU A 8 41.77 45.90 -31.84
N LEU A 9 41.45 46.06 -30.60
CA LEU A 9 41.27 44.89 -29.71
C LEU A 9 39.77 44.47 -29.71
N THR A 10 39.52 43.44 -30.50
CA THR A 10 38.27 42.68 -30.48
C THR A 10 38.17 41.88 -29.19
N GLY A 11 37.30 42.32 -28.27
CA GLY A 11 36.96 41.57 -27.07
C GLY A 11 36.06 40.39 -27.42
N LEU A 12 36.58 39.19 -27.21
CA LEU A 12 35.77 37.95 -27.21
C LEU A 12 35.02 37.84 -25.88
N PHE A 13 33.74 38.18 -25.92
CA PHE A 13 32.81 37.79 -24.82
C PHE A 13 32.53 36.30 -24.93
N PHE A 14 33.18 35.51 -24.07
CA PHE A 14 32.80 34.15 -23.81
C PHE A 14 31.51 34.16 -22.96
N THR A 15 30.37 34.06 -23.63
CA THR A 15 29.10 33.81 -22.97
C THR A 15 29.08 32.33 -22.59
N GLY A 16 29.52 32.04 -21.36
CA GLY A 16 29.37 30.71 -20.76
C GLY A 16 27.91 30.42 -20.51
N CYS A 17 27.26 29.71 -21.43
CA CYS A 17 25.96 29.12 -21.24
C CYS A 17 26.07 27.99 -20.21
N LEU A 18 25.76 28.29 -18.95
CA LEU A 18 25.67 27.31 -17.88
C LEU A 18 24.41 26.46 -18.16
N LEU A 19 24.61 25.34 -18.86
CA LEU A 19 23.58 24.29 -18.98
C LEU A 19 23.36 23.68 -17.59
N ILE A 20 22.42 24.26 -16.85
CA ILE A 20 21.81 23.59 -15.68
C ILE A 20 21.02 22.41 -16.24
N LEU A 21 21.64 21.24 -16.27
CA LEU A 21 20.95 19.97 -16.40
C LEU A 21 20.05 19.84 -15.15
N GLY A 22 18.87 20.43 -15.23
CA GLY A 22 17.78 20.13 -14.31
C GLY A 22 17.48 18.65 -14.47
N LEU A 23 17.88 17.84 -13.49
CA LEU A 23 17.32 16.53 -13.25
C LEU A 23 15.81 16.73 -13.00
N GLY A 24 15.05 16.80 -14.08
CA GLY A 24 13.60 16.81 -14.05
C GLY A 24 13.14 15.48 -13.49
N VAL A 25 12.79 15.46 -12.21
CA VAL A 25 11.97 14.40 -11.65
C VAL A 25 10.70 14.37 -12.49
N PRO A 26 10.34 13.26 -13.12
CA PRO A 26 9.16 13.22 -13.99
C PRO A 26 7.90 13.47 -13.15
N LEU A 27 7.26 14.61 -13.36
CA LEU A 27 5.97 14.99 -12.78
C LEU A 27 4.82 14.04 -13.20
N HIS A 28 5.10 13.08 -14.07
CA HIS A 28 4.13 12.10 -14.55
C HIS A 28 3.74 11.05 -13.52
N ASP A 29 4.55 10.82 -12.50
CA ASP A 29 4.36 9.72 -11.56
C ASP A 29 3.25 10.02 -10.52
N ALA A 30 3.19 11.23 -10.01
CA ALA A 30 2.21 11.62 -8.98
C ALA A 30 0.76 11.62 -9.50
N ALA A 31 0.53 11.97 -10.77
CA ALA A 31 -0.81 11.94 -11.39
C ALA A 31 -1.25 10.49 -11.64
N ALA A 32 -0.37 9.65 -12.21
CA ALA A 32 -0.66 8.23 -12.44
C ALA A 32 -1.01 7.49 -11.13
N VAL A 33 -0.32 7.81 -10.04
CA VAL A 33 -0.59 7.23 -8.72
C VAL A 33 -1.90 7.72 -8.11
N SER A 34 -2.24 9.01 -8.30
CA SER A 34 -3.55 9.50 -7.85
C SER A 34 -4.68 8.77 -8.56
N ASP A 35 -4.49 8.41 -9.82
CA ASP A 35 -5.45 7.67 -10.62
C ASP A 35 -5.64 6.23 -10.12
N LEU A 36 -4.58 5.53 -9.64
CA LEU A 36 -4.70 4.20 -9.06
C LEU A 36 -5.55 4.18 -7.78
N PHE A 37 -5.32 5.14 -6.88
CA PHE A 37 -6.14 5.27 -5.67
C PHE A 37 -7.61 5.56 -6.02
N ALA A 38 -7.85 6.44 -7.01
CA ALA A 38 -9.19 6.79 -7.46
C ALA A 38 -9.88 5.61 -8.16
N ALA A 39 -9.20 4.92 -9.07
CA ALA A 39 -9.72 3.76 -9.79
C ALA A 39 -10.18 2.65 -8.84
N LEU A 40 -9.40 2.40 -7.80
CA LEU A 40 -9.72 1.42 -6.75
C LEU A 40 -10.67 1.96 -5.68
N ARG A 41 -11.07 3.24 -5.76
CA ARG A 41 -11.83 3.92 -4.68
C ARG A 41 -11.18 3.72 -3.31
N VAL A 42 -9.85 3.81 -3.28
CA VAL A 42 -9.06 3.81 -2.07
C VAL A 42 -8.84 5.26 -1.65
N THR A 43 -9.34 5.62 -0.49
CA THR A 43 -9.09 6.94 0.08
C THR A 43 -7.66 7.01 0.59
N ARG A 44 -6.90 8.01 0.15
CA ARG A 44 -5.57 8.27 0.72
C ARG A 44 -5.70 8.67 2.18
N VAL A 45 -4.93 8.03 3.04
CA VAL A 45 -4.78 8.48 4.42
C VAL A 45 -3.72 9.59 4.43
N ALA A 46 -4.04 10.71 5.04
CA ALA A 46 -3.12 11.84 5.16
C ALA A 46 -1.79 11.33 5.73
N THR A 47 -0.72 11.66 5.04
CA THR A 47 0.62 11.09 5.12
C THR A 47 0.98 10.45 6.45
N GLY A 48 0.88 9.11 6.45
CA GLY A 48 1.74 8.33 7.32
C GLY A 48 1.42 8.38 8.80
N SER A 49 0.16 8.25 9.19
CA SER A 49 -0.10 7.91 10.60
C SER A 49 0.44 6.51 10.87
N PRO A 50 1.31 6.34 11.88
CA PRO A 50 1.68 5.00 12.33
C PRO A 50 0.44 4.19 12.64
N ILE A 51 0.42 2.93 12.26
CA ILE A 51 -0.68 2.04 12.66
C ILE A 51 -0.64 1.81 14.18
N ALA A 52 -1.81 1.57 14.77
CA ALA A 52 -1.88 1.10 16.14
C ALA A 52 -1.21 -0.29 16.23
N SER A 53 -0.41 -0.49 17.27
CA SER A 53 0.14 -1.83 17.56
C SER A 53 -0.98 -2.77 17.99
N PHE A 54 -0.85 -4.03 17.61
CA PHE A 54 -1.77 -5.09 18.02
C PHE A 54 -1.04 -6.43 18.21
N ASP A 55 -1.61 -7.24 19.10
CA ASP A 55 -1.23 -8.62 19.33
C ASP A 55 -2.51 -9.45 19.23
N LEU A 56 -2.65 -10.26 18.18
CA LEU A 56 -3.82 -11.08 17.91
C LEU A 56 -3.46 -12.55 17.74
N LYS A 57 -4.42 -13.44 17.99
CA LYS A 57 -4.25 -14.87 17.76
C LYS A 57 -4.54 -15.22 16.29
N ASN A 58 -3.75 -16.15 15.74
CA ASN A 58 -4.02 -16.77 14.44
C ASN A 58 -4.90 -18.04 14.61
N LEU A 59 -5.17 -18.74 13.50
CA LEU A 59 -5.96 -19.99 13.47
C LEU A 59 -5.36 -21.13 14.29
N GLU A 60 -4.08 -21.10 14.56
CA GLU A 60 -3.31 -22.07 15.33
C GLU A 60 -3.24 -21.72 16.82
N GLY A 61 -3.77 -20.53 17.20
CA GLY A 61 -3.72 -20.01 18.57
C GLY A 61 -2.41 -19.32 18.93
N GLU A 62 -1.51 -19.13 17.97
CA GLU A 62 -0.27 -18.40 18.16
C GLU A 62 -0.52 -16.90 18.15
N THR A 63 0.25 -16.15 18.93
CA THR A 63 0.16 -14.68 18.92
C THR A 63 1.01 -14.12 17.80
N VAL A 64 0.36 -13.36 16.92
CA VAL A 64 1.00 -12.55 15.86
C VAL A 64 0.98 -11.10 16.29
N ARG A 65 2.15 -10.47 16.31
CA ARG A 65 2.32 -9.06 16.67
C ARG A 65 2.42 -8.21 15.41
N SER A 66 1.81 -7.04 15.43
CA SER A 66 1.90 -6.10 14.31
C SER A 66 3.33 -5.73 13.92
N MET A 67 4.27 -5.75 14.86
CA MET A 67 5.69 -5.51 14.61
C MET A 67 6.36 -6.60 13.74
N GLU A 68 5.81 -7.81 13.68
CA GLU A 68 6.29 -8.90 12.82
C GLU A 68 5.98 -8.64 11.34
N LEU A 69 5.11 -7.70 11.06
CA LEU A 69 4.77 -7.24 9.71
C LEU A 69 5.70 -6.11 9.22
N ALA A 70 6.57 -5.58 10.09
CA ALA A 70 7.49 -4.51 9.72
C ALA A 70 8.43 -4.95 8.58
N GLY A 71 8.77 -4.00 7.70
CA GLY A 71 9.59 -4.27 6.52
C GLY A 71 8.81 -4.78 5.30
N LYS A 72 7.53 -5.08 5.46
CA LYS A 72 6.65 -5.49 4.37
C LYS A 72 5.61 -4.41 4.07
N VAL A 73 5.18 -4.32 2.83
CA VAL A 73 3.91 -3.67 2.49
C VAL A 73 2.79 -4.63 2.89
N VAL A 74 1.82 -4.15 3.65
CA VAL A 74 0.73 -4.98 4.16
C VAL A 74 -0.62 -4.48 3.65
N LEU A 75 -1.42 -5.40 3.12
CA LEU A 75 -2.84 -5.17 2.86
C LEU A 75 -3.64 -5.82 4.00
N LEU A 76 -4.05 -4.99 4.97
CA LEU A 76 -4.78 -5.44 6.15
C LEU A 76 -6.28 -5.36 5.87
N ASN A 77 -6.94 -6.52 5.82
CA ASN A 77 -8.36 -6.63 5.47
C ASN A 77 -9.20 -7.07 6.68
N PHE A 78 -10.19 -6.26 7.03
CA PHE A 78 -11.16 -6.54 8.09
C PHE A 78 -12.42 -7.17 7.49
N TRP A 79 -12.82 -8.33 8.00
CA TRP A 79 -13.92 -9.13 7.46
C TRP A 79 -14.64 -9.97 8.52
N ALA A 80 -15.70 -10.67 8.11
CA ALA A 80 -16.37 -11.67 8.95
C ALA A 80 -17.09 -12.72 8.08
N THR A 81 -17.35 -13.91 8.63
CA THR A 81 -18.00 -15.00 7.89
C THR A 81 -19.48 -14.71 7.56
N TRP A 82 -20.13 -13.88 8.33
CA TRP A 82 -21.51 -13.42 8.06
C TRP A 82 -21.58 -12.29 7.03
N CYS A 83 -20.45 -11.68 6.65
CA CYS A 83 -20.36 -10.61 5.66
C CYS A 83 -20.28 -11.19 4.23
N GLY A 84 -21.39 -11.20 3.51
CA GLY A 84 -21.48 -11.71 2.14
C GLY A 84 -20.46 -11.06 1.17
N PRO A 85 -20.38 -9.71 1.10
CA PRO A 85 -19.40 -9.02 0.26
C PRO A 85 -17.95 -9.36 0.61
N CYS A 86 -17.63 -9.57 1.92
CA CYS A 86 -16.28 -9.96 2.34
C CYS A 86 -15.90 -11.32 1.75
N LYS A 87 -16.79 -12.30 1.84
CA LYS A 87 -16.56 -13.63 1.27
C LYS A 87 -16.31 -13.57 -0.24
N GLY A 88 -17.00 -12.67 -0.92
CA GLY A 88 -16.85 -12.49 -2.37
C GLY A 88 -15.49 -11.94 -2.80
N GLU A 89 -14.84 -11.12 -1.96
CA GLU A 89 -13.52 -10.54 -2.31
C GLU A 89 -12.32 -11.42 -1.90
N MET A 90 -12.50 -12.36 -0.96
CA MET A 90 -11.41 -13.21 -0.44
C MET A 90 -10.60 -13.92 -1.54
N PRO A 91 -11.21 -14.50 -2.59
CA PRO A 91 -10.43 -15.11 -3.68
C PRO A 91 -9.54 -14.12 -4.41
N SER A 92 -9.96 -12.85 -4.58
CA SER A 92 -9.14 -11.82 -5.23
C SER A 92 -7.97 -11.37 -4.36
N LEU A 93 -8.15 -11.33 -3.04
CA LEU A 93 -7.07 -11.09 -2.08
C LEU A 93 -6.00 -12.19 -2.15
N ALA A 94 -6.42 -13.45 -2.21
CA ALA A 94 -5.50 -14.59 -2.34
C ALA A 94 -4.73 -14.55 -3.68
N ARG A 95 -5.41 -14.21 -4.80
CA ARG A 95 -4.75 -14.04 -6.10
C ARG A 95 -3.80 -12.84 -6.10
N LEU A 96 -4.13 -11.74 -5.43
CA LEU A 96 -3.18 -10.63 -5.27
C LEU A 96 -1.94 -11.08 -4.50
N GLN A 97 -2.10 -11.78 -3.37
CA GLN A 97 -0.99 -12.31 -2.59
C GLN A 97 -0.04 -13.15 -3.44
N SER A 98 -0.57 -14.01 -4.31
CA SER A 98 0.24 -14.91 -5.14
C SER A 98 1.08 -14.20 -6.22
N GLN A 99 0.86 -12.92 -6.47
CA GLN A 99 1.62 -12.12 -7.46
C GLN A 99 2.86 -11.46 -6.87
N PHE A 100 3.08 -11.58 -5.55
CA PHE A 100 4.17 -10.90 -4.85
C PHE A 100 4.95 -11.85 -3.96
N ASP A 101 6.22 -11.52 -3.74
CA ASP A 101 7.07 -12.20 -2.76
C ASP A 101 6.52 -11.95 -1.34
N PRO A 102 6.22 -13.00 -0.56
CA PRO A 102 5.68 -12.87 0.79
C PRO A 102 6.66 -12.22 1.79
N THR A 103 7.93 -12.08 1.42
CA THR A 103 8.91 -11.32 2.20
C THR A 103 8.79 -9.82 2.01
N GLN A 104 8.17 -9.36 0.94
CA GLN A 104 7.99 -7.94 0.59
C GLN A 104 6.56 -7.45 0.77
N PHE A 105 5.58 -8.29 0.44
CA PHE A 105 4.16 -7.96 0.51
C PHE A 105 3.37 -9.06 1.20
N GLN A 106 2.42 -8.68 2.02
CA GLN A 106 1.55 -9.65 2.70
C GLN A 106 0.12 -9.14 2.82
N VAL A 107 -0.83 -9.98 2.41
CA VAL A 107 -2.23 -9.83 2.77
C VAL A 107 -2.42 -10.47 4.16
N VAL A 108 -2.93 -9.70 5.10
CA VAL A 108 -3.29 -10.18 6.44
C VAL A 108 -4.76 -9.88 6.66
N THR A 109 -5.53 -10.87 7.08
CA THR A 109 -6.95 -10.68 7.34
C THR A 109 -7.23 -10.69 8.83
N ILE A 110 -8.09 -9.78 9.27
CA ILE A 110 -8.56 -9.68 10.66
C ILE A 110 -10.07 -9.92 10.68
N THR A 111 -10.51 -10.82 11.52
CA THR A 111 -11.92 -11.14 11.69
C THR A 111 -12.41 -10.88 13.10
N THR A 112 -13.67 -10.46 13.21
CA THR A 112 -14.39 -10.35 14.50
C THR A 112 -15.17 -11.62 14.85
N ASP A 113 -15.07 -12.67 14.03
CA ASP A 113 -15.69 -13.97 14.33
C ASP A 113 -15.03 -14.61 15.57
N MET A 114 -15.86 -15.27 16.39
CA MET A 114 -15.40 -15.87 17.65
C MET A 114 -15.01 -17.35 17.53
N HIS A 115 -15.25 -17.98 16.38
CA HIS A 115 -15.12 -19.43 16.23
C HIS A 115 -14.14 -19.84 15.10
N PRO A 116 -12.88 -20.20 15.44
CA PRO A 116 -11.85 -20.55 14.47
C PRO A 116 -12.22 -21.69 13.51
N GLN A 117 -12.98 -22.70 13.98
CA GLN A 117 -13.33 -23.88 13.16
C GLN A 117 -14.16 -23.52 11.93
N GLY A 118 -15.13 -22.61 12.07
CA GLY A 118 -15.96 -22.17 10.94
C GLY A 118 -15.15 -21.44 9.88
N ILE A 119 -14.16 -20.66 10.30
CA ILE A 119 -13.27 -19.93 9.41
C ILE A 119 -12.33 -20.88 8.67
N LYS A 120 -11.73 -21.83 9.37
CA LYS A 120 -10.84 -22.82 8.74
C LYS A 120 -11.55 -23.63 7.65
N GLN A 121 -12.77 -24.11 7.95
CA GLN A 121 -13.59 -24.81 6.96
C GLN A 121 -13.98 -23.93 5.78
N PHE A 122 -14.31 -22.67 6.02
CA PHE A 122 -14.65 -21.71 4.97
C PHE A 122 -13.45 -21.48 4.03
N LEU A 123 -12.26 -21.20 4.55
CA LEU A 123 -11.06 -20.99 3.76
C LEU A 123 -10.66 -22.23 2.96
N GLN A 124 -10.73 -23.40 3.59
CA GLN A 124 -10.46 -24.68 2.91
C GLN A 124 -11.43 -24.94 1.76
N HIS A 125 -12.72 -24.64 1.96
CA HIS A 125 -13.73 -24.78 0.89
C HIS A 125 -13.43 -23.89 -0.31
N LEU A 126 -12.86 -22.71 -0.09
CA LEU A 126 -12.48 -21.77 -1.15
C LEU A 126 -11.06 -22.00 -1.70
N GLY A 127 -10.28 -22.91 -1.11
CA GLY A 127 -8.88 -23.11 -1.46
C GLY A 127 -8.01 -21.87 -1.18
N ILE A 128 -8.34 -21.11 -0.14
CA ILE A 128 -7.66 -19.87 0.24
C ILE A 128 -6.69 -20.14 1.39
N ASP A 129 -5.45 -19.72 1.20
CA ASP A 129 -4.39 -19.74 2.21
C ASP A 129 -3.94 -18.29 2.48
N LEU A 130 -4.67 -17.61 3.37
CA LEU A 130 -4.34 -16.27 3.84
C LEU A 130 -4.24 -16.27 5.36
N PRO A 131 -3.30 -15.51 5.94
CA PRO A 131 -3.24 -15.30 7.39
C PRO A 131 -4.54 -14.70 7.92
N VAL A 132 -5.11 -15.35 8.94
CA VAL A 132 -6.30 -14.86 9.64
C VAL A 132 -5.98 -14.61 11.11
N LEU A 133 -6.27 -13.42 11.58
CA LEU A 133 -6.12 -13.00 12.96
C LEU A 133 -7.49 -12.71 13.58
N PHE A 134 -7.64 -13.01 14.86
CA PHE A 134 -8.89 -12.87 15.60
C PHE A 134 -8.92 -11.61 16.45
N ASP A 135 -9.84 -10.72 16.17
CA ASP A 135 -10.12 -9.51 16.94
C ASP A 135 -11.47 -9.64 17.69
N GLU A 136 -11.55 -10.65 18.57
CA GLU A 136 -12.78 -11.04 19.27
C GLU A 136 -13.45 -9.90 20.04
N ARG A 137 -12.65 -8.93 20.52
CA ARG A 137 -13.14 -7.76 21.26
C ARG A 137 -13.31 -6.52 20.41
N GLU A 138 -12.98 -6.61 19.12
CA GLU A 138 -12.99 -5.50 18.18
C GLU A 138 -12.07 -4.32 18.57
N ASP A 139 -11.08 -4.56 19.43
CA ASP A 139 -10.16 -3.51 19.89
C ASP A 139 -9.33 -2.98 18.73
N VAL A 140 -8.81 -3.88 17.90
CA VAL A 140 -8.02 -3.52 16.71
C VAL A 140 -8.92 -2.89 15.66
N SER A 141 -10.08 -3.46 15.37
CA SER A 141 -11.08 -2.89 14.45
C SER A 141 -11.44 -1.45 14.83
N ARG A 142 -11.66 -1.18 16.12
CA ARG A 142 -11.92 0.18 16.63
C ARG A 142 -10.72 1.11 16.47
N SER A 143 -9.49 0.64 16.78
CA SER A 143 -8.27 1.45 16.63
C SER A 143 -8.01 1.85 15.18
N PHE A 144 -8.38 0.97 14.24
CA PHE A 144 -8.35 1.25 12.81
C PHE A 144 -9.61 1.97 12.31
N MET A 145 -10.51 2.39 13.19
CA MET A 145 -11.78 3.09 12.85
C MET A 145 -12.61 2.34 11.81
N VAL A 146 -12.68 1.01 11.92
CA VAL A 146 -13.53 0.16 11.06
C VAL A 146 -14.98 0.39 11.42
N ARG A 147 -15.78 0.89 10.48
CA ARG A 147 -17.22 1.20 10.67
C ARG A 147 -18.12 0.36 9.79
N GLY A 148 -17.56 -0.48 8.96
CA GLY A 148 -18.27 -1.38 8.04
C GLY A 148 -17.32 -2.38 7.42
N LEU A 149 -17.85 -3.50 6.97
CA LEU A 149 -17.10 -4.60 6.39
C LEU A 149 -17.46 -4.80 4.92
N PRO A 150 -16.48 -5.18 4.09
CA PRO A 150 -15.06 -5.23 4.40
C PRO A 150 -14.47 -3.82 4.49
N THR A 151 -13.42 -3.68 5.29
CA THR A 151 -12.54 -2.51 5.27
C THR A 151 -11.12 -2.99 5.05
N THR A 152 -10.40 -2.36 4.12
CA THR A 152 -9.01 -2.70 3.82
C THR A 152 -8.12 -1.49 4.03
N VAL A 153 -6.97 -1.69 4.66
CA VAL A 153 -5.97 -0.65 4.92
C VAL A 153 -4.66 -1.07 4.27
N LEU A 154 -4.10 -0.20 3.43
CA LEU A 154 -2.78 -0.36 2.82
C LEU A 154 -1.73 0.29 3.71
N ILE A 155 -0.72 -0.48 4.09
CA ILE A 155 0.30 -0.12 5.06
C ILE A 155 1.67 -0.25 4.39
N THR A 156 2.53 0.73 4.56
CA THR A 156 3.90 0.78 4.04
C THR A 156 4.86 -0.07 4.89
N GLN A 157 6.06 -0.31 4.38
CA GLN A 157 7.12 -1.09 5.04
C GLN A 157 7.55 -0.49 6.39
N ASP A 158 7.40 0.82 6.58
CA ASP A 158 7.67 1.52 7.85
C ASP A 158 6.44 1.59 8.78
N GLY A 159 5.39 0.79 8.49
CA GLY A 159 4.22 0.65 9.36
C GLY A 159 3.26 1.84 9.34
N ARG A 160 3.13 2.54 8.21
CA ARG A 160 2.23 3.69 8.07
C ARG A 160 1.05 3.37 7.17
N ALA A 161 -0.15 3.71 7.59
CA ALA A 161 -1.34 3.60 6.77
C ALA A 161 -1.32 4.70 5.69
N VAL A 162 -1.42 4.30 4.41
CA VAL A 162 -1.40 5.21 3.25
C VAL A 162 -2.67 5.17 2.43
N GLY A 163 -3.46 4.11 2.57
CA GLY A 163 -4.72 3.95 1.85
C GLY A 163 -5.77 3.21 2.66
N ARG A 164 -7.04 3.56 2.43
CA ARG A 164 -8.18 2.89 3.03
C ARG A 164 -9.28 2.68 1.99
N ALA A 165 -9.79 1.47 1.91
CA ALA A 165 -10.98 1.13 1.15
C ALA A 165 -12.08 0.64 2.08
N VAL A 166 -13.32 1.07 1.85
CA VAL A 166 -14.52 0.52 2.50
C VAL A 166 -15.39 -0.11 1.43
N GLY A 167 -15.87 -1.32 1.69
CA GLY A 167 -16.59 -2.16 0.73
C GLY A 167 -15.67 -3.00 -0.17
N PRO A 168 -16.24 -4.00 -0.88
CA PRO A 168 -15.47 -5.00 -1.61
C PRO A 168 -14.77 -4.43 -2.85
N ARG A 169 -13.65 -5.06 -3.23
CA ARG A 169 -12.85 -4.74 -4.42
C ARG A 169 -12.42 -6.01 -5.14
N ALA A 170 -12.11 -5.87 -6.44
CA ALA A 170 -11.36 -6.86 -7.20
C ALA A 170 -9.86 -6.60 -6.96
N TRP A 171 -9.34 -7.15 -5.85
CA TRP A 171 -7.96 -6.89 -5.43
C TRP A 171 -6.89 -7.48 -6.36
N ASP A 172 -7.26 -8.39 -7.24
CA ASP A 172 -6.39 -8.97 -8.27
C ASP A 172 -6.36 -8.20 -9.59
N SER A 173 -7.00 -7.02 -9.65
CA SER A 173 -6.98 -6.16 -10.84
C SER A 173 -5.58 -5.58 -11.10
N GLU A 174 -5.33 -5.17 -12.35
CA GLU A 174 -4.06 -4.55 -12.75
C GLU A 174 -3.76 -3.30 -11.93
N GLU A 175 -4.78 -2.50 -11.60
CA GLU A 175 -4.64 -1.29 -10.79
C GLU A 175 -4.25 -1.63 -9.34
N SER A 176 -4.77 -2.73 -8.78
CA SER A 176 -4.39 -3.19 -7.44
C SER A 176 -2.94 -3.64 -7.40
N VAL A 177 -2.52 -4.40 -8.40
CA VAL A 177 -1.13 -4.85 -8.55
C VAL A 177 -0.19 -3.66 -8.73
N ALA A 178 -0.57 -2.70 -9.58
CA ALA A 178 0.20 -1.47 -9.80
C ALA A 178 0.31 -0.63 -8.51
N LEU A 179 -0.79 -0.51 -7.74
CA LEU A 179 -0.79 0.20 -6.47
C LEU A 179 0.17 -0.43 -5.46
N VAL A 180 0.14 -1.76 -5.30
CA VAL A 180 1.06 -2.46 -4.38
C VAL A 180 2.51 -2.27 -4.83
N ARG A 181 2.82 -2.40 -6.13
CA ARG A 181 4.17 -2.15 -6.67
C ARG A 181 4.65 -0.74 -6.36
N HIS A 182 3.80 0.25 -6.59
CA HIS A 182 4.13 1.65 -6.30
C HIS A 182 4.48 1.86 -4.81
N VAL A 183 3.72 1.25 -3.89
CA VAL A 183 4.01 1.36 -2.46
C VAL A 183 5.30 0.61 -2.08
N LEU A 184 5.60 -0.52 -2.72
CA LEU A 184 6.86 -1.25 -2.55
C LEU A 184 8.08 -0.45 -3.01
N GLU A 185 7.95 0.34 -4.06
CA GLU A 185 9.00 1.24 -4.57
C GLU A 185 9.23 2.48 -3.69
N GLY A 186 8.43 2.64 -2.64
CA GLY A 186 8.63 3.66 -1.61
C GLY A 186 7.95 4.99 -1.93
N MET A 187 6.72 5.01 -2.47
CA MET A 187 5.87 6.22 -2.67
C MET A 187 6.69 7.53 -2.78
N LYS A 188 7.55 7.58 -3.82
CA LYS A 188 8.43 8.73 -4.09
C LYS A 188 7.63 9.93 -4.58
#